data_1cf905c11ed33ace5f2b63ebf10f6c2c
#
_entry.id   1cf905c11ed33ace5f2b63ebf10f6c2c
#
_cell.length_a   1.000
_cell.length_b   1.000
_cell.length_c   1.000
_cell.angle_alpha   90.00
_cell.angle_beta   90.00
_cell.angle_gamma   90.00
#
_symmetry.space_group_name_H-M   'P 1'
#
loop_
_entity.id
_entity.type
_entity.pdbx_description
1 polymer ?
#
loop_
_entity_poly.entity_id
_entity_poly.type
_entity_poly.pdbx_seq_one_letter_code
_entity_poly.pdbx_strand_id
1 'polypeptide(L)'
;TTVDPAKVAQSDNAYEKATDSKIAWRKFENGADVITAIASGDVQIGYLGSSPFTAAATRKLPVETFLIATQIGAAEALVARNGSGITSPQDLIGKKVAVPFVSTGHYSLLAALKHWNIDPAKVTILNLAPPAIAAAWKRGDIDATYVWDPALGVAKETGKVLITSGELAKVGAPTFDAWIVRKDFAARHPEVVSAFAKVTLDAYANYRQNPGAWIANASNIDKLTRLSGAKAADIPGLLQGNVYPLAADQTALLGAPTIEAVTKTAAFLKEQGKVDAVLPDYSPYVTDKFIPR
;
A
#
# COMPACT_ATOMS: atom_id res chain seq x y z
N THR A 1 -0.05 4.13 -7.46
CA THR A 1 1.43 4.22 -7.59
C THR A 1 1.98 4.95 -6.38
N THR A 2 2.83 4.32 -5.59
CA THR A 2 3.38 4.85 -4.35
C THR A 2 4.82 5.37 -4.55
N VAL A 3 5.29 6.23 -3.65
CA VAL A 3 6.69 6.62 -3.56
C VAL A 3 7.44 5.53 -2.79
N ASP A 4 8.47 4.96 -3.43
CA ASP A 4 9.25 3.82 -2.92
C ASP A 4 10.69 3.92 -3.44
N PRO A 5 11.74 3.76 -2.61
CA PRO A 5 13.13 3.85 -3.05
C PRO A 5 13.50 2.89 -4.20
N ALA A 6 12.86 1.73 -4.26
CA ALA A 6 13.09 0.75 -5.32
C ALA A 6 12.69 1.23 -6.72
N LYS A 7 11.89 2.30 -6.82
CA LYS A 7 11.59 2.93 -8.13
C LYS A 7 12.82 3.56 -8.78
N VAL A 8 13.83 3.94 -8.00
CA VAL A 8 15.12 4.36 -8.56
C VAL A 8 15.79 3.19 -9.27
N ALA A 9 15.81 2.00 -8.66
CA ALA A 9 16.30 0.78 -9.27
C ALA A 9 15.50 0.40 -10.53
N GLN A 10 14.18 0.56 -10.49
CA GLN A 10 13.30 0.39 -11.66
C GLN A 10 13.70 1.35 -12.79
N SER A 11 13.89 2.63 -12.49
CA SER A 11 14.29 3.65 -13.47
C SER A 11 15.66 3.37 -14.11
N ASP A 12 16.54 2.69 -13.39
CA ASP A 12 17.91 2.36 -13.82
C ASP A 12 18.03 0.98 -14.51
N ASN A 13 16.89 0.34 -14.76
CA ASN A 13 16.78 -1.03 -15.31
C ASN A 13 17.57 -2.06 -14.46
N ALA A 14 17.66 -1.85 -13.16
CA ALA A 14 18.41 -2.76 -12.27
C ALA A 14 17.72 -4.13 -12.16
N TYR A 15 16.41 -4.17 -12.22
CA TYR A 15 15.64 -5.41 -12.21
C TYR A 15 15.88 -6.24 -13.47
N GLU A 16 15.83 -5.61 -14.65
CA GLU A 16 16.09 -6.24 -15.93
C GLU A 16 17.50 -6.82 -15.99
N LYS A 17 18.50 -6.07 -15.52
CA LYS A 17 19.89 -6.52 -15.46
C LYS A 17 20.08 -7.71 -14.50
N ALA A 18 19.44 -7.67 -13.33
CA ALA A 18 19.59 -8.72 -12.32
C ALA A 18 18.87 -10.00 -12.67
N THR A 19 17.75 -9.92 -13.39
CA THR A 19 16.93 -11.08 -13.79
C THR A 19 17.29 -11.62 -15.16
N ASP A 20 18.17 -10.94 -15.89
CA ASP A 20 18.46 -11.20 -17.33
C ASP A 20 17.18 -11.35 -18.14
N SER A 21 16.21 -10.48 -17.88
CA SER A 21 14.87 -10.57 -18.43
C SER A 21 14.36 -9.19 -18.83
N LYS A 22 13.55 -9.15 -19.88
CA LYS A 22 12.77 -7.96 -20.20
C LYS A 22 11.55 -7.87 -19.29
N ILE A 23 11.39 -6.76 -18.57
CA ILE A 23 10.24 -6.53 -17.70
C ILE A 23 9.28 -5.54 -18.32
N ALA A 24 8.02 -5.94 -18.47
CA ALA A 24 6.94 -5.06 -18.89
C ALA A 24 6.27 -4.45 -17.67
N TRP A 25 6.72 -3.27 -17.26
CA TRP A 25 6.14 -2.55 -16.13
C TRP A 25 4.74 -2.02 -16.46
N ARG A 26 3.78 -2.30 -15.60
CA ARG A 26 2.42 -1.79 -15.70
C ARG A 26 2.04 -1.01 -14.47
N LYS A 27 1.41 0.15 -14.67
CA LYS A 27 0.89 0.99 -13.60
C LYS A 27 -0.59 0.67 -13.37
N PHE A 28 -0.96 0.51 -12.10
CA PHE A 28 -2.34 0.37 -11.65
C PHE A 28 -2.64 1.46 -10.61
N GLU A 29 -3.90 1.87 -10.55
CA GLU A 29 -4.31 2.95 -9.64
C GLU A 29 -4.68 2.44 -8.25
N ASN A 30 -5.01 1.15 -8.12
CA ASN A 30 -5.37 0.51 -6.85
C ASN A 30 -5.02 -0.98 -6.84
N GLY A 31 -5.07 -1.60 -5.65
CA GLY A 31 -4.72 -3.01 -5.47
C GLY A 31 -5.75 -3.99 -6.06
N ALA A 32 -7.01 -3.59 -6.18
CA ALA A 32 -8.04 -4.45 -6.78
C ALA A 32 -7.77 -4.71 -8.26
N ASP A 33 -7.29 -3.68 -8.99
CA ASP A 33 -6.91 -3.82 -10.40
C ASP A 33 -5.67 -4.70 -10.56
N VAL A 34 -4.69 -4.61 -9.64
CA VAL A 34 -3.53 -5.52 -9.60
C VAL A 34 -3.98 -6.97 -9.42
N ILE A 35 -4.92 -7.24 -8.50
CA ILE A 35 -5.45 -8.59 -8.28
C ILE A 35 -6.11 -9.12 -9.55
N THR A 36 -6.90 -8.31 -10.24
CA THR A 36 -7.56 -8.69 -11.48
C THR A 36 -6.54 -9.08 -12.56
N ALA A 37 -5.49 -8.28 -12.73
CA ALA A 37 -4.42 -8.54 -13.70
C ALA A 37 -3.58 -9.80 -13.33
N ILE A 38 -3.37 -10.06 -12.04
CA ILE A 38 -2.71 -11.29 -11.58
C ILE A 38 -3.60 -12.51 -11.80
N ALA A 39 -4.90 -12.41 -11.50
CA ALA A 39 -5.85 -13.50 -11.68
C ALA A 39 -5.99 -13.91 -13.15
N SER A 40 -5.98 -12.94 -14.09
CA SER A 40 -6.00 -13.22 -15.53
C SER A 40 -4.69 -13.80 -16.09
N GLY A 41 -3.58 -13.69 -15.35
CA GLY A 41 -2.25 -14.10 -15.80
C GLY A 41 -1.46 -13.03 -16.55
N ASP A 42 -2.02 -11.83 -16.71
CA ASP A 42 -1.36 -10.71 -17.39
C ASP A 42 -0.18 -10.14 -16.57
N VAL A 43 -0.20 -10.31 -15.26
CA VAL A 43 0.85 -9.88 -14.33
C VAL A 43 1.33 -11.09 -13.52
N GLN A 44 2.64 -11.27 -13.42
CA GLN A 44 3.27 -12.36 -12.67
C GLN A 44 3.70 -11.92 -11.27
N ILE A 45 4.21 -10.70 -11.14
CA ILE A 45 4.66 -10.09 -9.88
C ILE A 45 3.90 -8.77 -9.72
N GLY A 46 3.29 -8.55 -8.57
CA GLY A 46 2.49 -7.34 -8.31
C GLY A 46 2.83 -6.69 -6.98
N TYR A 47 2.66 -5.36 -6.94
CA TYR A 47 2.78 -4.55 -5.74
C TYR A 47 1.40 -4.11 -5.28
N LEU A 48 1.02 -4.39 -4.05
CA LEU A 48 -0.28 -4.00 -3.50
C LEU A 48 -0.27 -3.98 -1.96
N GLY A 49 -1.28 -3.34 -1.40
CA GLY A 49 -1.47 -3.26 0.05
C GLY A 49 -1.96 -4.55 0.69
N SER A 50 -1.81 -4.63 2.00
CA SER A 50 -2.20 -5.77 2.84
C SER A 50 -3.68 -6.14 2.72
N SER A 51 -4.58 -5.16 2.59
CA SER A 51 -6.01 -5.41 2.47
C SER A 51 -6.39 -6.10 1.14
N PRO A 52 -6.02 -5.59 -0.05
CA PRO A 52 -6.28 -6.29 -1.30
C PRO A 52 -5.55 -7.63 -1.39
N PHE A 53 -4.34 -7.75 -0.83
CA PHE A 53 -3.66 -9.05 -0.74
C PHE A 53 -4.47 -10.05 0.08
N THR A 54 -4.97 -9.64 1.24
CA THR A 54 -5.83 -10.48 2.09
C THR A 54 -7.10 -10.92 1.35
N ALA A 55 -7.73 -10.03 0.61
CA ALA A 55 -8.89 -10.38 -0.21
C ALA A 55 -8.55 -11.43 -1.29
N ALA A 56 -7.40 -11.30 -1.95
CA ALA A 56 -6.91 -12.26 -2.94
C ALA A 56 -6.65 -13.65 -2.31
N ALA A 57 -5.96 -13.68 -1.17
CA ALA A 57 -5.67 -14.91 -0.43
C ALA A 57 -6.97 -15.59 0.05
N THR A 58 -7.91 -14.81 0.60
CA THR A 58 -9.21 -15.32 1.05
C THR A 58 -10.02 -15.94 -0.09
N ARG A 59 -9.92 -15.39 -1.30
CA ARG A 59 -10.52 -15.94 -2.53
C ARG A 59 -9.72 -17.11 -3.11
N LYS A 60 -8.67 -17.54 -2.43
CA LYS A 60 -7.81 -18.66 -2.82
C LYS A 60 -7.14 -18.48 -4.19
N LEU A 61 -6.81 -17.23 -4.56
CA LEU A 61 -6.00 -16.99 -5.74
C LEU A 61 -4.61 -17.63 -5.57
N PRO A 62 -4.00 -18.17 -6.63
CA PRO A 62 -2.71 -18.87 -6.58
C PRO A 62 -1.53 -17.90 -6.49
N VAL A 63 -1.49 -17.10 -5.42
CA VAL A 63 -0.48 -16.08 -5.15
C VAL A 63 0.14 -16.28 -3.79
N GLU A 64 1.35 -15.75 -3.60
CA GLU A 64 2.00 -15.66 -2.30
C GLU A 64 2.74 -14.32 -2.18
N THR A 65 2.78 -13.74 -1.00
CA THR A 65 3.67 -12.60 -0.72
C THR A 65 5.07 -13.13 -0.41
N PHE A 66 6.07 -12.53 -1.05
CA PHE A 66 7.47 -12.92 -0.91
C PHE A 66 8.37 -11.80 -0.40
N LEU A 67 7.83 -10.58 -0.23
CA LEU A 67 8.56 -9.44 0.29
C LEU A 67 7.58 -8.40 0.86
N ILE A 68 7.82 -7.99 2.09
CA ILE A 68 7.14 -6.84 2.70
C ILE A 68 7.86 -5.58 2.21
N ALA A 69 7.17 -4.79 1.40
CA ALA A 69 7.75 -3.61 0.78
C ALA A 69 7.82 -2.44 1.75
N THR A 70 6.69 -2.14 2.40
CA THR A 70 6.62 -1.06 3.39
C THR A 70 5.71 -1.42 4.55
N GLN A 71 6.04 -0.90 5.73
CA GLN A 71 5.08 -0.72 6.81
C GLN A 71 4.55 0.70 6.69
N ILE A 72 3.24 0.85 6.47
CA ILE A 72 2.63 2.13 6.11
C ILE A 72 2.50 3.01 7.35
N GLY A 73 3.02 4.23 7.26
CA GLY A 73 2.95 5.25 8.29
C GLY A 73 2.10 6.45 7.87
N ALA A 74 2.70 7.63 7.88
CA ALA A 74 2.04 8.89 7.51
C ALA A 74 1.83 9.08 6.00
N ALA A 75 2.34 8.15 5.16
CA ALA A 75 2.13 8.17 3.72
C ALA A 75 0.70 7.79 3.29
N GLU A 76 -0.12 7.28 4.21
CA GLU A 76 -1.57 7.18 4.07
C GLU A 76 -2.26 7.87 5.25
N ALA A 77 -3.28 8.66 4.98
CA ALA A 77 -3.98 9.42 6.00
C ALA A 77 -5.43 9.75 5.62
N LEU A 78 -6.24 9.97 6.66
CA LEU A 78 -7.57 10.55 6.54
C LEU A 78 -7.45 12.08 6.61
N VAL A 79 -7.92 12.76 5.58
CA VAL A 79 -7.90 14.23 5.46
C VAL A 79 -9.33 14.75 5.39
N ALA A 80 -9.66 15.72 6.25
CA ALA A 80 -10.90 16.48 6.20
C ALA A 80 -10.70 17.76 5.40
N ARG A 81 -11.60 18.04 4.44
CA ARG A 81 -11.54 19.26 3.62
C ARG A 81 -11.86 20.50 4.47
N ASN A 82 -11.09 21.57 4.29
CA ASN A 82 -11.36 22.85 4.92
C ASN A 82 -12.76 23.35 4.51
N GLY A 83 -13.53 23.82 5.47
CA GLY A 83 -14.90 24.27 5.24
C GLY A 83 -15.96 23.16 5.14
N SER A 84 -15.60 21.90 5.32
CA SER A 84 -16.55 20.76 5.37
C SER A 84 -17.35 20.69 6.66
N GLY A 85 -16.98 21.46 7.69
CA GLY A 85 -17.56 21.40 9.02
C GLY A 85 -17.03 20.24 9.88
N ILE A 86 -16.00 19.54 9.41
CA ILE A 86 -15.33 18.47 10.18
C ILE A 86 -14.22 19.12 11.03
N THR A 87 -14.45 19.19 12.34
CA THR A 87 -13.50 19.70 13.33
C THR A 87 -13.05 18.60 14.31
N SER A 88 -13.85 17.56 14.46
CA SER A 88 -13.57 16.37 15.27
C SER A 88 -13.96 15.10 14.52
N PRO A 89 -13.51 13.90 14.94
CA PRO A 89 -13.90 12.66 14.31
C PRO A 89 -15.42 12.42 14.21
N GLN A 90 -16.18 12.84 15.22
CA GLN A 90 -17.64 12.67 15.27
C GLN A 90 -18.37 13.47 14.18
N ASP A 91 -17.76 14.54 13.67
CA ASP A 91 -18.31 15.34 12.58
C ASP A 91 -18.28 14.60 11.23
N LEU A 92 -17.64 13.43 11.14
CA LEU A 92 -17.71 12.55 9.97
C LEU A 92 -19.11 11.98 9.74
N ILE A 93 -19.93 11.91 10.78
CA ILE A 93 -21.31 11.46 10.66
C ILE A 93 -22.09 12.35 9.68
N GLY A 94 -22.72 11.73 8.67
CA GLY A 94 -23.45 12.41 7.62
C GLY A 94 -22.57 13.00 6.51
N LYS A 95 -21.25 12.86 6.59
CA LYS A 95 -20.32 13.38 5.58
C LYS A 95 -20.02 12.37 4.48
N LYS A 96 -19.57 12.88 3.34
CA LYS A 96 -19.11 12.09 2.19
C LYS A 96 -17.61 11.87 2.30
N VAL A 97 -17.22 10.62 2.53
CA VAL A 97 -15.81 10.19 2.65
C VAL A 97 -15.47 9.25 1.50
N ALA A 98 -14.55 9.65 0.64
CA ALA A 98 -14.12 8.83 -0.49
C ALA A 98 -12.89 7.98 -0.14
N VAL A 99 -12.92 6.72 -0.57
CA VAL A 99 -11.80 5.77 -0.49
C VAL A 99 -11.85 4.80 -1.68
N PRO A 100 -10.73 4.28 -2.16
CA PRO A 100 -10.75 3.12 -3.05
C PRO A 100 -11.16 1.87 -2.26
N PHE A 101 -12.25 1.21 -2.66
CA PHE A 101 -12.74 0.04 -1.92
C PHE A 101 -11.73 -1.12 -1.94
N VAL A 102 -11.72 -1.88 -0.85
CA VAL A 102 -10.80 -3.01 -0.60
C VAL A 102 -9.33 -2.58 -0.48
N SER A 103 -9.00 -1.31 -0.55
CA SER A 103 -7.64 -0.80 -0.33
C SER A 103 -7.24 -0.77 1.16
N THR A 104 -5.95 -0.55 1.43
CA THR A 104 -5.47 -0.24 2.79
C THR A 104 -6.12 1.02 3.36
N GLY A 105 -6.36 2.04 2.52
CA GLY A 105 -7.09 3.25 2.93
C GLY A 105 -8.53 2.97 3.34
N HIS A 106 -9.23 2.05 2.65
CA HIS A 106 -10.57 1.62 3.05
C HIS A 106 -10.56 0.89 4.40
N TYR A 107 -9.63 -0.07 4.55
CA TYR A 107 -9.42 -0.76 5.83
C TYR A 107 -9.12 0.24 6.95
N SER A 108 -8.20 1.17 6.73
CA SER A 108 -7.80 2.16 7.71
C SER A 108 -8.92 3.14 8.06
N LEU A 109 -9.75 3.56 7.09
CA LEU A 109 -10.94 4.36 7.39
C LEU A 109 -11.89 3.62 8.33
N LEU A 110 -12.22 2.37 8.03
CA LEU A 110 -13.13 1.57 8.86
C LEU A 110 -12.52 1.31 10.24
N ALA A 111 -11.21 1.07 10.33
CA ALA A 111 -10.49 0.94 11.59
C ALA A 111 -10.52 2.24 12.41
N ALA A 112 -10.36 3.40 11.77
CA ALA A 112 -10.46 4.71 12.41
C ALA A 112 -11.88 4.95 12.96
N LEU A 113 -12.92 4.67 12.17
CA LEU A 113 -14.30 4.79 12.62
C LEU A 113 -14.59 3.89 13.83
N LYS A 114 -14.10 2.64 13.79
CA LYS A 114 -14.21 1.72 14.93
C LYS A 114 -13.48 2.25 16.18
N HIS A 115 -12.27 2.77 16.00
CA HIS A 115 -11.48 3.38 17.08
C HIS A 115 -12.20 4.55 17.74
N TRP A 116 -12.94 5.34 16.95
CA TRP A 116 -13.74 6.48 17.45
C TRP A 116 -15.18 6.13 17.84
N ASN A 117 -15.55 4.83 17.82
CA ASN A 117 -16.92 4.35 18.07
C ASN A 117 -17.97 5.00 17.15
N ILE A 118 -17.64 5.21 15.88
CA ILE A 118 -18.54 5.72 14.86
C ILE A 118 -19.02 4.55 14.01
N ASP A 119 -20.34 4.40 13.91
CA ASP A 119 -20.97 3.42 13.03
C ASP A 119 -20.71 3.82 11.56
N PRO A 120 -20.05 2.95 10.74
CA PRO A 120 -19.80 3.24 9.33
C PRO A 120 -21.06 3.52 8.53
N ALA A 121 -22.22 2.96 8.93
CA ALA A 121 -23.52 3.21 8.28
C ALA A 121 -23.98 4.67 8.40
N LYS A 122 -23.45 5.42 9.35
CA LYS A 122 -23.73 6.85 9.54
C LYS A 122 -22.83 7.76 8.70
N VAL A 123 -21.86 7.20 7.99
CA VAL A 123 -20.93 7.92 7.11
C VAL A 123 -21.22 7.51 5.67
N THR A 124 -21.30 8.48 4.76
CA THR A 124 -21.48 8.19 3.33
C THR A 124 -20.11 7.85 2.72
N ILE A 125 -19.77 6.56 2.69
CA ILE A 125 -18.48 6.09 2.16
C ILE A 125 -18.62 5.83 0.67
N LEU A 126 -17.81 6.53 -0.15
CA LEU A 126 -17.86 6.49 -1.60
C LEU A 126 -16.64 5.75 -2.16
N ASN A 127 -16.90 4.83 -3.09
CA ASN A 127 -15.86 4.13 -3.81
C ASN A 127 -15.36 4.98 -4.99
N LEU A 128 -14.17 5.56 -4.87
CA LEU A 128 -13.51 6.30 -5.95
C LEU A 128 -12.05 5.87 -6.05
N ALA A 129 -11.55 5.75 -7.28
CA ALA A 129 -10.12 5.57 -7.53
C ALA A 129 -9.35 6.86 -7.19
N PRO A 130 -8.05 6.78 -6.82
CA PRO A 130 -7.29 7.95 -6.37
C PRO A 130 -7.30 9.15 -7.32
N PRO A 131 -7.22 9.01 -8.66
CA PRO A 131 -7.38 10.15 -9.57
C PRO A 131 -8.76 10.80 -9.49
N ALA A 132 -9.83 9.99 -9.36
CA ALA A 132 -11.20 10.48 -9.20
C ALA A 132 -11.40 11.17 -7.84
N ILE A 133 -10.75 10.68 -6.79
CA ILE A 133 -10.70 11.34 -5.46
C ILE A 133 -10.09 12.73 -5.60
N ALA A 134 -8.93 12.87 -6.23
CA ALA A 134 -8.28 14.16 -6.44
C ALA A 134 -9.18 15.15 -7.20
N ALA A 135 -9.88 14.67 -8.23
CA ALA A 135 -10.81 15.49 -9.01
C ALA A 135 -12.05 15.89 -8.18
N ALA A 136 -12.68 14.95 -7.47
CA ALA A 136 -13.83 15.23 -6.61
C ALA A 136 -13.49 16.16 -5.46
N TRP A 137 -12.30 16.04 -4.89
CA TRP A 137 -11.78 16.94 -3.87
C TRP A 137 -11.69 18.40 -4.36
N LYS A 138 -11.10 18.59 -5.53
CA LYS A 138 -10.97 19.93 -6.13
C LYS A 138 -12.31 20.58 -6.44
N ARG A 139 -13.33 19.80 -6.80
CA ARG A 139 -14.69 20.30 -7.02
C ARG A 139 -15.49 20.53 -5.74
N GLY A 140 -15.00 20.02 -4.60
CA GLY A 140 -15.74 20.09 -3.34
C GLY A 140 -16.88 19.07 -3.22
N ASP A 141 -16.87 18.00 -4.01
CA ASP A 141 -17.92 16.97 -4.04
C ASP A 141 -17.83 15.98 -2.86
N ILE A 142 -16.68 15.93 -2.19
CA ILE A 142 -16.42 15.08 -1.02
C ILE A 142 -15.90 15.91 0.15
N ASP A 143 -16.19 15.47 1.37
CA ASP A 143 -15.86 16.18 2.61
C ASP A 143 -14.54 15.70 3.23
N ALA A 144 -14.22 14.43 3.03
CA ALA A 144 -12.99 13.80 3.52
C ALA A 144 -12.55 12.65 2.59
N THR A 145 -11.30 12.23 2.75
CA THR A 145 -10.77 11.06 2.03
C THR A 145 -9.68 10.37 2.84
N TYR A 146 -9.61 9.04 2.75
CA TYR A 146 -8.49 8.26 3.21
C TYR A 146 -7.74 7.72 2.01
N VAL A 147 -6.54 8.20 1.76
CA VAL A 147 -5.85 7.95 0.49
C VAL A 147 -4.33 8.14 0.64
N TRP A 148 -3.60 7.81 -0.39
CA TRP A 148 -2.16 7.98 -0.59
C TRP A 148 -1.85 8.94 -1.75
N ASP A 149 -0.57 9.26 -1.94
CA ASP A 149 -0.16 10.17 -3.00
C ASP A 149 -0.30 9.58 -4.42
N PRO A 150 -0.57 10.44 -5.42
CA PRO A 150 -0.59 11.90 -5.36
C PRO A 150 -1.91 12.53 -4.84
N ALA A 151 -2.97 11.76 -4.67
CA ALA A 151 -4.26 12.28 -4.21
C ALA A 151 -4.20 12.84 -2.77
N LEU A 152 -3.40 12.23 -1.89
CA LEU A 152 -3.17 12.72 -0.53
C LEU A 152 -2.52 14.11 -0.53
N GLY A 153 -1.52 14.34 -1.39
CA GLY A 153 -0.89 15.64 -1.53
C GLY A 153 -1.87 16.72 -1.96
N VAL A 154 -2.76 16.40 -2.91
CA VAL A 154 -3.84 17.30 -3.33
C VAL A 154 -4.78 17.63 -2.17
N ALA A 155 -5.19 16.62 -1.40
CA ALA A 155 -6.08 16.80 -0.27
C ALA A 155 -5.45 17.65 0.85
N LYS A 156 -4.18 17.45 1.13
CA LYS A 156 -3.45 18.22 2.16
C LYS A 156 -3.31 19.71 1.86
N GLU A 157 -3.36 20.12 0.59
CA GLU A 157 -3.28 21.54 0.22
C GLU A 157 -4.44 22.36 0.81
N THR A 158 -5.63 21.76 0.94
CA THR A 158 -6.86 22.42 1.37
C THR A 158 -7.61 21.62 2.44
N GLY A 159 -6.91 20.78 3.18
CA GLY A 159 -7.48 19.93 4.21
C GLY A 159 -6.56 19.74 5.41
N LYS A 160 -7.11 19.14 6.45
CA LYS A 160 -6.43 18.80 7.70
C LYS A 160 -6.41 17.29 7.90
N VAL A 161 -5.23 16.73 8.18
CA VAL A 161 -5.10 15.33 8.56
C VAL A 161 -5.78 15.09 9.91
N LEU A 162 -6.67 14.10 9.96
CA LEU A 162 -7.34 13.66 11.19
C LEU A 162 -6.59 12.50 11.86
N ILE A 163 -6.11 11.54 11.06
CA ILE A 163 -5.35 10.38 11.54
C ILE A 163 -4.53 9.80 10.40
N THR A 164 -3.40 9.18 10.73
CA THR A 164 -2.52 8.48 9.80
C THR A 164 -2.58 6.97 10.02
N SER A 165 -2.17 6.19 9.00
CA SER A 165 -2.03 4.73 9.15
C SER A 165 -1.00 4.33 10.20
N GLY A 166 0.03 5.17 10.41
CA GLY A 166 1.00 4.95 11.49
C GLY A 166 0.40 5.10 12.90
N GLU A 167 -0.53 6.02 13.09
CA GLU A 167 -1.27 6.16 14.34
C GLU A 167 -2.21 4.98 14.55
N LEU A 168 -2.90 4.53 13.51
CA LEU A 168 -3.76 3.34 13.57
C LEU A 168 -2.98 2.07 13.86
N ALA A 169 -1.76 1.94 13.34
CA ALA A 169 -0.88 0.81 13.66
C ALA A 169 -0.60 0.70 15.16
N LYS A 170 -0.42 1.83 15.86
CA LYS A 170 -0.21 1.88 17.30
C LYS A 170 -1.41 1.43 18.13
N VAL A 171 -2.61 1.50 17.57
CA VAL A 171 -3.85 1.03 18.21
C VAL A 171 -4.34 -0.32 17.67
N GLY A 172 -3.46 -1.07 17.00
CA GLY A 172 -3.71 -2.46 16.61
C GLY A 172 -4.26 -2.67 15.20
N ALA A 173 -4.23 -1.66 14.35
CA ALA A 173 -4.66 -1.76 12.95
C ALA A 173 -3.53 -1.40 11.97
N PRO A 174 -2.39 -2.14 11.96
CA PRO A 174 -1.29 -1.89 11.05
C PRO A 174 -1.66 -2.28 9.62
N THR A 175 -1.11 -1.54 8.66
CA THR A 175 -1.16 -1.87 7.24
C THR A 175 0.24 -1.91 6.65
N PHE A 176 0.40 -2.67 5.58
CA PHE A 176 1.67 -2.79 4.87
C PHE A 176 1.43 -2.92 3.37
N ASP A 177 2.45 -2.61 2.59
CA ASP A 177 2.51 -2.97 1.18
C ASP A 177 3.43 -4.18 0.99
N ALA A 178 3.11 -5.00 0.02
CA ALA A 178 3.85 -6.22 -0.28
C ALA A 178 4.05 -6.40 -1.78
N TRP A 179 5.12 -7.09 -2.13
CA TRP A 179 5.29 -7.73 -3.41
C TRP A 179 4.75 -9.15 -3.34
N ILE A 180 3.85 -9.46 -4.25
CA ILE A 180 3.28 -10.79 -4.41
C ILE A 180 3.66 -11.40 -5.75
N VAL A 181 3.64 -12.70 -5.84
CA VAL A 181 3.98 -13.45 -7.04
C VAL A 181 2.95 -14.56 -7.28
N ARG A 182 2.65 -14.84 -8.54
CA ARG A 182 1.91 -16.06 -8.91
C ARG A 182 2.74 -17.29 -8.55
N LYS A 183 2.12 -18.26 -7.89
CA LYS A 183 2.81 -19.49 -7.45
C LYS A 183 3.35 -20.32 -8.62
N ASP A 184 2.62 -20.37 -9.74
CA ASP A 184 3.07 -21.08 -10.94
C ASP A 184 4.29 -20.42 -11.59
N PHE A 185 4.36 -19.09 -11.60
CA PHE A 185 5.54 -18.35 -12.06
C PHE A 185 6.72 -18.54 -11.11
N ALA A 186 6.51 -18.41 -9.82
CA ALA A 186 7.56 -18.60 -8.81
C ALA A 186 8.15 -20.03 -8.81
N ALA A 187 7.33 -21.03 -9.11
CA ALA A 187 7.79 -22.42 -9.24
C ALA A 187 8.66 -22.65 -10.49
N ARG A 188 8.35 -21.95 -11.60
CA ARG A 188 9.11 -22.08 -12.85
C ARG A 188 10.34 -21.20 -12.92
N HIS A 189 10.33 -20.05 -12.22
CA HIS A 189 11.35 -19.01 -12.29
C HIS A 189 11.74 -18.50 -10.88
N PRO A 190 12.15 -19.38 -9.96
CA PRO A 190 12.50 -18.99 -8.59
C PRO A 190 13.69 -18.04 -8.54
N GLU A 191 14.64 -18.18 -9.49
CA GLU A 191 15.80 -17.30 -9.64
C GLU A 191 15.42 -15.87 -9.98
N VAL A 192 14.40 -15.67 -10.81
CA VAL A 192 13.88 -14.34 -11.16
C VAL A 192 13.26 -13.67 -9.94
N VAL A 193 12.46 -14.40 -9.16
CA VAL A 193 11.83 -13.86 -7.95
C VAL A 193 12.87 -13.51 -6.90
N SER A 194 13.88 -14.35 -6.71
CA SER A 194 15.00 -14.09 -5.77
C SER A 194 15.83 -12.87 -6.20
N ALA A 195 16.14 -12.74 -7.49
CA ALA A 195 16.85 -11.57 -8.01
C ALA A 195 16.03 -10.30 -7.87
N PHE A 196 14.72 -10.37 -8.11
CA PHE A 196 13.79 -9.26 -7.91
C PHE A 196 13.77 -8.80 -6.44
N ALA A 197 13.65 -9.74 -5.50
CA ALA A 197 13.70 -9.46 -4.08
C ALA A 197 15.02 -8.79 -3.68
N LYS A 198 16.15 -9.31 -4.17
CA LYS A 198 17.47 -8.75 -3.87
C LYS A 198 17.62 -7.31 -4.34
N VAL A 199 17.24 -7.00 -5.57
CA VAL A 199 17.31 -5.61 -6.12
C VAL A 199 16.47 -4.67 -5.26
N THR A 200 15.27 -5.07 -4.87
CA THR A 200 14.39 -4.26 -4.02
C THR A 200 15.02 -4.00 -2.65
N LEU A 201 15.54 -5.03 -2.01
CA LEU A 201 16.15 -4.92 -0.69
C LEU A 201 17.47 -4.13 -0.70
N ASP A 202 18.28 -4.26 -1.75
CA ASP A 202 19.48 -3.45 -1.95
C ASP A 202 19.12 -1.96 -2.11
N ALA A 203 18.02 -1.64 -2.81
CA ALA A 203 17.54 -0.27 -2.95
C ALA A 203 17.06 0.30 -1.59
N TYR A 204 16.38 -0.50 -0.77
CA TYR A 204 15.98 -0.09 0.57
C TYR A 204 17.19 0.11 1.49
N ALA A 205 18.18 -0.78 1.43
CA ALA A 205 19.41 -0.65 2.21
C ALA A 205 20.17 0.62 1.82
N ASN A 206 20.28 0.93 0.54
CA ASN A 206 20.90 2.15 0.04
C ASN A 206 20.20 3.41 0.57
N TYR A 207 18.87 3.46 0.51
CA TYR A 207 18.11 4.57 1.09
C TYR A 207 18.33 4.69 2.60
N ARG A 208 18.21 3.59 3.35
CA ARG A 208 18.28 3.58 4.81
C ARG A 208 19.68 3.83 5.36
N GLN A 209 20.74 3.60 4.59
CA GLN A 209 22.11 3.87 5.00
C GLN A 209 22.34 5.35 5.31
N ASN A 210 21.80 6.25 4.47
CA ASN A 210 21.83 7.70 4.70
C ASN A 210 20.65 8.37 4.00
N PRO A 211 19.46 8.39 4.61
CA PRO A 211 18.26 8.95 4.01
C PRO A 211 18.42 10.42 3.59
N GLY A 212 19.13 11.22 4.38
CA GLY A 212 19.36 12.64 4.09
C GLY A 212 20.15 12.85 2.80
N ALA A 213 21.28 12.16 2.65
CA ALA A 213 22.10 12.24 1.42
C ALA A 213 21.35 11.65 0.22
N TRP A 214 20.60 10.58 0.41
CA TRP A 214 19.81 9.95 -0.64
C TRP A 214 18.72 10.89 -1.17
N ILE A 215 18.00 11.58 -0.27
CA ILE A 215 16.97 12.57 -0.61
C ILE A 215 17.58 13.83 -1.24
N ALA A 216 18.77 14.24 -0.82
CA ALA A 216 19.47 15.38 -1.40
C ALA A 216 19.92 15.13 -2.85
N ASN A 217 19.94 13.88 -3.30
CA ASN A 217 20.25 13.55 -4.69
C ASN A 217 19.07 13.86 -5.61
N ALA A 218 19.17 14.95 -6.35
CA ALA A 218 18.13 15.43 -7.27
C ALA A 218 17.71 14.37 -8.32
N SER A 219 18.65 13.51 -8.76
CA SER A 219 18.33 12.41 -9.69
C SER A 219 17.39 11.39 -9.09
N ASN A 220 17.52 11.06 -7.81
CA ASN A 220 16.61 10.14 -7.13
C ASN A 220 15.19 10.75 -7.06
N ILE A 221 15.10 12.02 -6.68
CA ILE A 221 13.82 12.74 -6.59
C ILE A 221 13.13 12.83 -7.96
N ASP A 222 13.88 13.15 -9.01
CA ASP A 222 13.35 13.21 -10.39
C ASP A 222 12.80 11.86 -10.85
N LYS A 223 13.54 10.77 -10.62
CA LYS A 223 13.09 9.40 -10.97
C LYS A 223 11.79 9.04 -10.21
N LEU A 224 11.71 9.34 -8.92
CA LEU A 224 10.51 9.10 -8.13
C LEU A 224 9.32 9.94 -8.62
N THR A 225 9.54 11.23 -8.88
CA THR A 225 8.50 12.13 -9.43
C THR A 225 7.91 11.58 -10.72
N ARG A 226 8.77 11.18 -11.66
CA ARG A 226 8.33 10.62 -12.96
C ARG A 226 7.54 9.32 -12.82
N LEU A 227 7.97 8.41 -11.93
CA LEU A 227 7.34 7.09 -11.80
C LEU A 227 6.12 7.10 -10.88
N SER A 228 6.06 7.97 -9.87
CA SER A 228 4.94 8.01 -8.93
C SER A 228 3.87 9.05 -9.29
N GLY A 229 4.26 10.14 -9.93
CA GLY A 229 3.40 11.30 -10.15
C GLY A 229 3.29 12.22 -8.92
N ALA A 230 4.00 11.92 -7.83
CA ALA A 230 4.06 12.79 -6.66
C ALA A 230 4.88 14.06 -6.98
N LYS A 231 4.57 15.16 -6.30
CA LYS A 231 5.35 16.39 -6.40
C LYS A 231 6.73 16.18 -5.76
N ALA A 232 7.77 16.73 -6.37
CA ALA A 232 9.14 16.60 -5.84
C ALA A 232 9.26 17.07 -4.38
N ALA A 233 8.55 18.14 -4.02
CA ALA A 233 8.56 18.68 -2.65
C ALA A 233 7.93 17.72 -1.61
N ASP A 234 7.02 16.84 -2.01
CA ASP A 234 6.34 15.91 -1.10
C ASP A 234 7.13 14.60 -0.88
N ILE A 235 8.00 14.24 -1.83
CA ILE A 235 8.73 12.96 -1.83
C ILE A 235 9.52 12.72 -0.55
N PRO A 236 10.29 13.67 0.02
CA PRO A 236 11.01 13.44 1.27
C PRO A 236 10.10 13.02 2.42
N GLY A 237 8.98 13.71 2.61
CA GLY A 237 8.00 13.39 3.65
C GLY A 237 7.32 12.04 3.44
N LEU A 238 7.05 11.66 2.19
CA LEU A 238 6.44 10.39 1.84
C LEU A 238 7.39 9.21 2.11
N LEU A 239 8.66 9.35 1.75
CA LEU A 239 9.68 8.34 2.07
C LEU A 239 9.82 8.16 3.59
N GLN A 240 9.88 9.26 4.34
CA GLN A 240 9.97 9.25 5.80
C GLN A 240 8.68 8.78 6.48
N GLY A 241 7.56 8.87 5.79
CA GLY A 241 6.25 8.43 6.27
C GLY A 241 6.02 6.91 6.22
N ASN A 242 7.01 6.14 5.78
CA ASN A 242 6.99 4.69 5.70
C ASN A 242 8.26 4.07 6.29
N VAL A 243 8.16 2.81 6.70
CA VAL A 243 9.32 1.98 7.07
C VAL A 243 9.54 0.96 5.95
N TYR A 244 10.78 0.85 5.48
CA TYR A 244 11.21 -0.10 4.44
C TYR A 244 12.04 -1.21 5.12
N PRO A 245 11.46 -2.40 5.37
CA PRO A 245 12.16 -3.49 6.04
C PRO A 245 13.34 -4.00 5.21
N LEU A 246 14.48 -4.24 5.85
CA LEU A 246 15.67 -4.79 5.21
C LEU A 246 15.64 -6.33 5.17
N ALA A 247 16.60 -6.94 4.49
CA ALA A 247 16.69 -8.38 4.37
C ALA A 247 16.66 -9.11 5.72
N ALA A 248 17.36 -8.58 6.73
CA ALA A 248 17.36 -9.13 8.08
C ALA A 248 15.98 -9.12 8.77
N ASP A 249 15.14 -8.13 8.43
CA ASP A 249 13.79 -7.99 8.98
C ASP A 249 12.79 -8.92 8.27
N GLN A 250 13.03 -9.23 6.99
CA GLN A 250 12.07 -9.93 6.13
C GLN A 250 11.75 -11.34 6.63
N THR A 251 12.76 -12.11 7.05
CA THR A 251 12.55 -13.48 7.54
C THR A 251 11.64 -13.50 8.78
N ALA A 252 11.80 -12.52 9.66
CA ALA A 252 10.92 -12.40 10.82
C ALA A 252 9.51 -11.93 10.44
N LEU A 253 9.38 -11.00 9.48
CA LEU A 253 8.09 -10.47 9.03
C LEU A 253 7.30 -11.48 8.21
N LEU A 254 7.96 -12.18 7.26
CA LEU A 254 7.35 -13.17 6.36
C LEU A 254 7.09 -14.52 7.07
N GLY A 255 6.54 -14.47 8.26
CA GLY A 255 6.18 -15.58 9.10
C GLY A 255 4.93 -15.25 9.90
N ALA A 256 4.94 -15.63 11.18
CA ALA A 256 3.81 -15.43 12.07
C ALA A 256 3.26 -14.00 12.10
N PRO A 257 4.07 -12.91 12.11
CA PRO A 257 3.54 -11.55 12.14
C PRO A 257 2.67 -11.21 10.92
N THR A 258 3.09 -11.57 9.72
CA THR A 258 2.30 -11.30 8.49
C THR A 258 1.08 -12.21 8.43
N ILE A 259 1.21 -13.50 8.78
CA ILE A 259 0.08 -14.44 8.83
C ILE A 259 -0.99 -13.95 9.81
N GLU A 260 -0.61 -13.48 10.98
CA GLU A 260 -1.52 -12.92 11.98
C GLU A 260 -2.18 -11.63 11.49
N ALA A 261 -1.41 -10.71 10.89
CA ALA A 261 -1.94 -9.47 10.33
C ALA A 261 -2.95 -9.73 9.21
N VAL A 262 -2.66 -10.66 8.30
CA VAL A 262 -3.58 -11.09 7.22
C VAL A 262 -4.84 -11.73 7.81
N THR A 263 -4.72 -12.58 8.82
CA THR A 263 -5.87 -13.22 9.49
C THR A 263 -6.79 -12.18 10.14
N LYS A 264 -6.23 -11.21 10.86
CA LYS A 264 -6.97 -10.09 11.46
C LYS A 264 -7.64 -9.22 10.40
N THR A 265 -6.92 -8.93 9.33
CA THR A 265 -7.47 -8.15 8.19
C THR A 265 -8.62 -8.89 7.53
N ALA A 266 -8.51 -10.21 7.33
CA ALA A 266 -9.60 -11.02 6.77
C ALA A 266 -10.83 -11.02 7.67
N ALA A 267 -10.66 -11.17 8.99
CA ALA A 267 -11.75 -11.12 9.95
C ALA A 267 -12.47 -9.75 9.89
N PHE A 268 -11.71 -8.68 9.86
CA PHE A 268 -12.23 -7.34 9.74
C PHE A 268 -12.98 -7.11 8.41
N LEU A 269 -12.40 -7.52 7.28
CA LEU A 269 -13.04 -7.41 5.97
C LEU A 269 -14.32 -8.24 5.88
N LYS A 270 -14.37 -9.40 6.55
CA LYS A 270 -15.60 -10.21 6.66
C LYS A 270 -16.68 -9.50 7.47
N GLU A 271 -16.32 -8.94 8.64
CA GLU A 271 -17.22 -8.13 9.47
C GLU A 271 -17.85 -6.98 8.67
N GLN A 272 -17.07 -6.39 7.76
CA GLN A 272 -17.49 -5.30 6.88
C GLN A 272 -18.16 -5.77 5.56
N GLY A 273 -18.39 -7.06 5.38
CA GLY A 273 -19.00 -7.62 4.18
C GLY A 273 -18.18 -7.47 2.90
N LYS A 274 -16.84 -7.38 3.01
CA LYS A 274 -15.92 -7.21 1.87
C LYS A 274 -15.29 -8.53 1.41
N VAL A 275 -15.34 -9.55 2.26
CA VAL A 275 -15.02 -10.95 1.95
C VAL A 275 -16.04 -11.86 2.61
N ASP A 276 -16.28 -13.04 2.03
CA ASP A 276 -17.35 -13.95 2.48
C ASP A 276 -16.90 -14.86 3.65
N ALA A 277 -15.59 -15.10 3.78
CA ALA A 277 -15.03 -16.04 4.73
C ALA A 277 -13.70 -15.55 5.30
N VAL A 278 -13.26 -16.21 6.37
CA VAL A 278 -11.87 -16.18 6.85
C VAL A 278 -11.32 -17.58 6.69
N LEU A 279 -10.14 -17.73 6.08
CA LEU A 279 -9.50 -19.05 5.97
C LEU A 279 -8.96 -19.50 7.33
N PRO A 280 -8.93 -20.81 7.59
CA PRO A 280 -8.37 -21.34 8.82
C PRO A 280 -6.85 -21.13 8.92
N ASP A 281 -6.17 -20.95 7.78
CA ASP A 281 -4.72 -20.76 7.70
C ASP A 281 -4.34 -19.93 6.49
N TYR A 282 -3.56 -18.86 6.70
CA TYR A 282 -3.00 -18.00 5.66
C TYR A 282 -1.52 -18.28 5.39
N SER A 283 -0.89 -19.22 6.09
CA SER A 283 0.52 -19.57 5.89
C SER A 283 0.88 -19.95 4.43
N PRO A 284 -0.02 -20.60 3.65
CA PRO A 284 0.28 -20.92 2.25
C PRO A 284 0.44 -19.70 1.33
N TYR A 285 0.10 -18.50 1.82
CA TYR A 285 0.16 -17.24 1.06
C TYR A 285 1.32 -16.35 1.45
N VAL A 286 2.20 -16.81 2.35
CA VAL A 286 3.34 -16.05 2.87
C VAL A 286 4.61 -16.91 2.77
N THR A 287 5.70 -16.36 2.21
CA THR A 287 6.95 -17.10 2.04
C THR A 287 8.18 -16.21 2.15
N ASP A 288 9.21 -16.68 2.85
CA ASP A 288 10.52 -16.02 2.94
C ASP A 288 11.59 -16.68 2.05
N LYS A 289 11.21 -17.69 1.27
CA LYS A 289 12.15 -18.55 0.51
C LYS A 289 12.97 -17.79 -0.55
N PHE A 290 12.52 -16.59 -0.96
CA PHE A 290 13.19 -15.76 -1.97
C PHE A 290 14.05 -14.65 -1.38
N ILE A 291 14.08 -14.50 -0.06
CA ILE A 291 14.86 -13.49 0.62
C ILE A 291 16.34 -13.89 0.62
N PRO A 292 17.27 -12.97 0.24
CA PRO A 292 18.71 -13.23 0.33
C PRO A 292 19.11 -13.59 1.76
N ARG A 293 19.91 -14.64 1.90
CA ARG A 293 20.50 -15.10 3.17
C ARG A 293 21.93 -14.64 3.30
#